data_7f41ca5fa82cc1941cefc18e62b12b69
#
_entry.id   7f41ca5fa82cc1941cefc18e62b12b69
#
_cell.length_a   1.000
_cell.length_b   1.000
_cell.length_c   1.000
_cell.angle_alpha   90.00
_cell.angle_beta   90.00
_cell.angle_gamma   90.00
#
_symmetry.space_group_name_H-M   'P 1'
#
loop_
_entity.id
_entity.type
_entity.pdbx_description
1 polymer ?
#
loop_
_entity_poly.entity_id
_entity_poly.type
_entity_poly.pdbx_seq_one_letter_code
_entity_poly.pdbx_strand_id
1 'polypeptide(L)'
;MANRNFNFSAGPAMLPTEVLEKSAAALLDYQGKGFGIAECSHRGKEFDGVVDEAIARCKQLLGLGDTHDVLFMQGGATQMFTIIPMNFIHSSADYLVGGEWGKKAASLGKEAGKVNVVATSEASNFDHSPTPDQWKLNADADYFHVCSNETVHGHRLVQWPKHPNLIVDASSEFMSRPHPASECAMVYAGSQKNLGPSGVVLVIVRKDMYPKQKKTPSKLWSFKDMADNKSMINTPPTFGVYILLETFRWLEAQGGLAGMEKRNATKAKLIYDAIDNSNGFYKGTVSNKEQRSHMNVTYRLPSEELTDEFVKTAAKNGMVALKGYRTVGGIRASIYNAMPVEGCQALASFMKDFASKKS
;
A
#
# COMPACT_ATOMS: atom_id res chain seq x y z
N MET A 1 -8.84 -12.14 25.03
CA MET A 1 -8.47 -11.71 23.64
C MET A 1 -9.08 -12.70 22.67
N ALA A 2 -9.73 -12.23 21.59
CA ALA A 2 -10.25 -13.12 20.56
C ALA A 2 -9.09 -13.90 19.90
N ASN A 3 -9.27 -15.20 19.71
CA ASN A 3 -8.29 -16.02 18.98
C ASN A 3 -8.40 -15.66 17.48
N ARG A 4 -7.55 -14.75 17.01
CA ARG A 4 -7.60 -14.22 15.65
C ARG A 4 -6.76 -15.08 14.70
N ASN A 5 -7.33 -15.44 13.56
CA ASN A 5 -6.58 -16.07 12.49
C ASN A 5 -5.50 -15.13 11.91
N PHE A 6 -4.42 -15.69 11.43
CA PHE A 6 -3.43 -14.97 10.62
C PHE A 6 -4.00 -14.73 9.22
N ASN A 7 -4.42 -13.49 8.96
CA ASN A 7 -5.03 -13.10 7.69
C ASN A 7 -3.97 -12.57 6.72
N PHE A 8 -3.61 -13.36 5.72
CA PHE A 8 -2.65 -13.03 4.68
C PHE A 8 -3.27 -12.32 3.46
N SER A 9 -4.47 -11.74 3.62
CA SER A 9 -5.14 -11.01 2.53
C SER A 9 -4.32 -9.84 2.02
N ALA A 10 -4.34 -9.65 0.71
CA ALA A 10 -3.65 -8.53 0.06
C ALA A 10 -4.38 -7.18 0.17
N GLY A 11 -5.58 -7.18 0.71
CA GLY A 11 -6.40 -5.99 0.95
C GLY A 11 -7.89 -6.23 0.65
N PRO A 12 -8.80 -5.89 1.60
CA PRO A 12 -8.52 -5.40 2.96
C PRO A 12 -7.67 -6.38 3.77
N ALA A 13 -6.64 -5.84 4.44
CA ALA A 13 -5.63 -6.61 5.13
C ALA A 13 -5.86 -6.68 6.65
N MET A 14 -5.02 -7.45 7.33
CA MET A 14 -5.00 -7.51 8.79
C MET A 14 -4.68 -6.13 9.39
N LEU A 15 -5.35 -5.76 10.47
CA LEU A 15 -5.06 -4.58 11.28
C LEU A 15 -4.46 -4.99 12.62
N PRO A 16 -3.65 -4.12 13.28
CA PRO A 16 -3.15 -4.39 14.62
C PRO A 16 -4.29 -4.59 15.61
N THR A 17 -4.17 -5.56 16.51
CA THR A 17 -5.23 -5.86 17.50
C THR A 17 -5.50 -4.66 18.39
N GLU A 18 -4.46 -3.98 18.84
CA GLU A 18 -4.54 -2.78 19.68
C GLU A 18 -5.31 -1.64 18.99
N VAL A 19 -5.12 -1.48 17.67
CA VAL A 19 -5.87 -0.49 16.87
C VAL A 19 -7.35 -0.86 16.80
N LEU A 20 -7.65 -2.15 16.61
CA LEU A 20 -9.05 -2.61 16.55
C LEU A 20 -9.75 -2.48 17.90
N GLU A 21 -9.09 -2.82 19.01
CA GLU A 21 -9.64 -2.71 20.37
C GLU A 21 -9.96 -1.24 20.71
N LYS A 22 -9.03 -0.33 20.45
CA LYS A 22 -9.25 1.11 20.63
C LYS A 22 -10.37 1.64 19.74
N SER A 23 -10.41 1.18 18.48
CA SER A 23 -11.45 1.59 17.54
C SER A 23 -12.83 1.09 17.93
N ALA A 24 -12.92 -0.12 18.45
CA ALA A 24 -14.19 -0.69 18.95
C ALA A 24 -14.70 0.09 20.19
N ALA A 25 -13.81 0.44 21.11
CA ALA A 25 -14.16 1.28 22.25
C ALA A 25 -14.63 2.68 21.82
N ALA A 26 -13.91 3.30 20.87
CA ALA A 26 -14.26 4.62 20.35
C ALA A 26 -15.57 4.66 19.54
N LEU A 27 -16.01 3.52 19.00
CA LEU A 27 -17.33 3.42 18.34
C LEU A 27 -18.48 3.53 19.33
N LEU A 28 -18.27 3.10 20.58
CA LEU A 28 -19.30 3.15 21.63
C LEU A 28 -19.26 4.47 22.39
N ASP A 29 -18.07 4.91 22.76
CA ASP A 29 -17.88 6.15 23.52
C ASP A 29 -16.53 6.80 23.17
N TYR A 30 -16.57 7.88 22.41
CA TYR A 30 -15.37 8.61 22.04
C TYR A 30 -14.95 9.57 23.16
N GLN A 31 -13.91 9.21 23.90
CA GLN A 31 -13.31 10.03 24.96
C GLN A 31 -14.27 10.43 26.09
N GLY A 32 -15.19 9.55 26.48
CA GLY A 32 -16.14 9.82 27.57
C GLY A 32 -17.27 10.80 27.22
N LYS A 33 -17.56 10.97 25.93
CA LYS A 33 -18.56 11.96 25.47
C LYS A 33 -19.97 11.42 25.40
N GLY A 34 -20.16 10.12 25.63
CA GLY A 34 -21.48 9.47 25.57
C GLY A 34 -21.99 9.20 24.14
N PHE A 35 -21.12 9.36 23.13
CA PHE A 35 -21.40 8.98 21.74
C PHE A 35 -20.10 8.54 21.03
N GLY A 36 -20.25 7.75 19.97
CA GLY A 36 -19.12 7.18 19.25
C GLY A 36 -18.48 8.11 18.22
N ILE A 37 -17.23 7.83 17.86
CA ILE A 37 -16.50 8.59 16.83
C ILE A 37 -17.21 8.59 15.46
N ALA A 38 -17.94 7.52 15.12
CA ALA A 38 -18.71 7.44 13.88
C ALA A 38 -19.95 8.37 13.87
N GLU A 39 -20.39 8.84 15.05
CA GLU A 39 -21.51 9.76 15.23
C GLU A 39 -21.03 11.23 15.34
N CYS A 40 -19.71 11.46 15.44
CA CYS A 40 -19.14 12.80 15.48
C CYS A 40 -19.39 13.56 14.18
N SER A 41 -19.87 14.79 14.28
CA SER A 41 -19.92 15.67 13.12
C SER A 41 -18.51 15.87 12.54
N HIS A 42 -18.36 15.70 11.23
CA HIS A 42 -17.08 15.97 10.55
C HIS A 42 -16.68 17.47 10.59
N ARG A 43 -17.56 18.35 11.04
CA ARG A 43 -17.32 19.80 11.28
C ARG A 43 -17.26 20.13 12.77
N GLY A 44 -17.22 19.12 13.63
CA GLY A 44 -17.11 19.26 15.07
C GLY A 44 -15.67 19.19 15.55
N LYS A 45 -15.42 19.76 16.73
CA LYS A 45 -14.07 19.80 17.36
C LYS A 45 -13.44 18.43 17.54
N GLU A 46 -14.25 17.41 17.76
CA GLU A 46 -13.82 16.03 17.95
C GLU A 46 -13.12 15.52 16.70
N PHE A 47 -13.76 15.67 15.55
CA PHE A 47 -13.20 15.17 14.29
C PHE A 47 -12.10 16.09 13.73
N ASP A 48 -12.20 17.44 13.93
CA ASP A 48 -11.11 18.36 13.61
C ASP A 48 -9.82 17.93 14.32
N GLY A 49 -9.91 17.56 15.61
CA GLY A 49 -8.77 17.06 16.37
C GLY A 49 -8.19 15.75 15.82
N VAL A 50 -9.05 14.84 15.33
CA VAL A 50 -8.60 13.59 14.66
C VAL A 50 -7.82 13.89 13.39
N VAL A 51 -8.33 14.79 12.54
CA VAL A 51 -7.68 15.13 11.27
C VAL A 51 -6.35 15.86 11.52
N ASP A 52 -6.35 16.86 12.41
CA ASP A 52 -5.14 17.63 12.71
C ASP A 52 -4.03 16.74 13.31
N GLU A 53 -4.36 15.85 14.24
CA GLU A 53 -3.40 14.91 14.80
C GLU A 53 -2.92 13.89 13.74
N ALA A 54 -3.81 13.38 12.90
CA ALA A 54 -3.44 12.44 11.84
C ALA A 54 -2.48 13.07 10.83
N ILE A 55 -2.70 14.33 10.44
CA ILE A 55 -1.80 15.11 9.59
C ILE A 55 -0.43 15.28 10.26
N ALA A 56 -0.42 15.70 11.51
CA ALA A 56 0.82 15.96 12.26
C ALA A 56 1.67 14.69 12.38
N ARG A 57 1.06 13.57 12.78
CA ARG A 57 1.77 12.27 12.91
C ARG A 57 2.24 11.74 11.57
N CYS A 58 1.42 11.85 10.52
CA CYS A 58 1.85 11.46 9.17
C CYS A 58 3.09 12.24 8.73
N LYS A 59 3.09 13.57 8.92
CA LYS A 59 4.26 14.42 8.63
C LYS A 59 5.47 14.03 9.46
N GLN A 60 5.29 13.77 10.75
CA GLN A 60 6.36 13.35 11.65
C GLN A 60 6.98 12.01 11.24
N LEU A 61 6.15 10.99 10.98
CA LEU A 61 6.60 9.65 10.56
C LEU A 61 7.41 9.69 9.26
N LEU A 62 7.07 10.61 8.35
CA LEU A 62 7.71 10.73 7.03
C LEU A 62 8.80 11.81 6.97
N GLY A 63 9.04 12.54 8.05
CA GLY A 63 9.99 13.64 8.08
C GLY A 63 9.60 14.80 7.14
N LEU A 64 8.29 15.05 6.96
CA LEU A 64 7.79 16.10 6.08
C LEU A 64 7.73 17.44 6.82
N GLY A 65 8.27 18.49 6.16
CA GLY A 65 8.06 19.88 6.56
C GLY A 65 6.78 20.47 5.98
N ASP A 66 6.75 21.81 5.89
CA ASP A 66 5.60 22.57 5.39
C ASP A 66 5.44 22.56 3.86
N THR A 67 6.34 21.91 3.15
CA THR A 67 6.32 21.84 1.68
C THR A 67 5.25 20.91 1.13
N HIS A 68 4.70 20.01 1.96
CA HIS A 68 3.71 19.03 1.56
C HIS A 68 2.44 19.14 2.40
N ASP A 69 1.29 18.92 1.77
CA ASP A 69 0.03 18.70 2.44
C ASP A 69 -0.31 17.20 2.50
N VAL A 70 -1.02 16.81 3.55
CA VAL A 70 -1.53 15.45 3.78
C VAL A 70 -3.04 15.50 3.63
N LEU A 71 -3.59 14.72 2.72
CA LEU A 71 -5.01 14.68 2.40
C LEU A 71 -5.59 13.28 2.63
N PHE A 72 -6.82 13.24 3.11
CA PHE A 72 -7.62 12.03 3.26
C PHE A 72 -8.76 12.05 2.24
N MET A 73 -8.55 11.42 1.08
CA MET A 73 -9.54 11.37 0.02
C MET A 73 -10.41 10.12 0.15
N GLN A 74 -11.66 10.22 -0.27
CA GLN A 74 -12.58 9.08 -0.29
C GLN A 74 -12.26 8.12 -1.43
N GLY A 75 -12.50 6.82 -1.23
CA GLY A 75 -12.41 5.79 -2.24
C GLY A 75 -11.20 4.89 -2.12
N GLY A 76 -10.58 4.56 -3.23
CA GLY A 76 -9.43 3.65 -3.32
C GLY A 76 -8.34 4.16 -4.26
N ALA A 77 -7.14 3.59 -4.17
CA ALA A 77 -5.99 3.97 -5.01
C ALA A 77 -6.29 3.92 -6.52
N THR A 78 -7.18 3.04 -6.95
CA THR A 78 -7.59 2.98 -8.37
C THR A 78 -8.24 4.28 -8.86
N GLN A 79 -8.94 5.02 -7.99
CA GLN A 79 -9.46 6.34 -8.36
C GLN A 79 -8.34 7.35 -8.62
N MET A 80 -7.22 7.23 -7.93
CA MET A 80 -6.07 8.11 -8.14
C MET A 80 -5.49 7.93 -9.54
N PHE A 81 -5.59 6.73 -10.12
CA PHE A 81 -5.17 6.48 -11.51
C PHE A 81 -5.96 7.29 -12.55
N THR A 82 -7.14 7.79 -12.19
CA THR A 82 -7.95 8.71 -13.02
C THR A 82 -7.82 10.16 -12.55
N ILE A 83 -7.90 10.41 -11.23
CA ILE A 83 -7.89 11.78 -10.68
C ILE A 83 -6.54 12.48 -10.95
N ILE A 84 -5.42 11.78 -10.75
CA ILE A 84 -4.09 12.35 -10.97
C ILE A 84 -3.89 12.82 -12.41
N PRO A 85 -4.10 11.97 -13.44
CA PRO A 85 -3.94 12.41 -14.82
C PRO A 85 -4.94 13.52 -15.22
N MET A 86 -6.16 13.51 -14.71
CA MET A 86 -7.12 14.60 -14.93
C MET A 86 -6.62 15.95 -14.40
N ASN A 87 -5.87 15.93 -13.30
CA ASN A 87 -5.31 17.14 -12.71
C ASN A 87 -4.02 17.60 -13.40
N PHE A 88 -3.16 16.69 -13.86
CA PHE A 88 -1.77 17.03 -14.15
C PHE A 88 -1.27 16.69 -15.56
N ILE A 89 -1.98 15.92 -16.39
CA ILE A 89 -1.52 15.72 -17.77
C ILE A 89 -1.93 16.93 -18.63
N HIS A 90 -0.95 17.77 -18.98
CA HIS A 90 -1.10 18.85 -19.94
C HIS A 90 -0.67 18.41 -21.35
N SER A 91 0.48 17.74 -21.44
CA SER A 91 1.05 17.23 -22.68
C SER A 91 1.17 15.72 -22.68
N SER A 92 1.93 15.17 -21.75
CA SER A 92 2.12 13.73 -21.62
C SER A 92 2.62 13.39 -20.21
N ALA A 93 2.50 12.11 -19.82
CA ALA A 93 3.05 11.60 -18.57
C ALA A 93 3.79 10.28 -18.80
N ASP A 94 4.84 10.08 -18.03
CA ASP A 94 5.66 8.88 -18.02
C ASP A 94 5.16 7.88 -16.97
N TYR A 95 5.14 6.60 -17.33
CA TYR A 95 4.71 5.53 -16.44
C TYR A 95 5.69 4.36 -16.47
N LEU A 96 6.12 3.89 -15.30
CA LEU A 96 6.82 2.63 -15.14
C LEU A 96 5.80 1.49 -14.99
N VAL A 97 5.85 0.51 -15.89
CA VAL A 97 4.93 -0.62 -15.89
C VAL A 97 5.67 -1.89 -15.46
N GLY A 98 5.93 -1.99 -14.16
CA GLY A 98 6.58 -3.16 -13.55
C GLY A 98 5.61 -4.29 -13.20
N GLY A 99 4.29 -4.05 -13.21
CA GLY A 99 3.29 -5.05 -12.86
C GLY A 99 1.86 -4.60 -13.14
N GLU A 100 0.91 -5.33 -12.57
CA GLU A 100 -0.53 -5.12 -12.80
C GLU A 100 -0.99 -3.70 -12.46
N TRP A 101 -0.50 -3.15 -11.34
CA TRP A 101 -0.95 -1.83 -10.89
C TRP A 101 -0.34 -0.70 -11.72
N GLY A 102 0.94 -0.79 -12.08
CA GLY A 102 1.57 0.13 -13.02
C GLY A 102 0.89 0.08 -14.39
N LYS A 103 0.54 -1.12 -14.89
CA LYS A 103 -0.19 -1.32 -16.15
C LYS A 103 -1.57 -0.66 -16.10
N LYS A 104 -2.31 -0.87 -15.02
CA LYS A 104 -3.64 -0.28 -14.83
C LYS A 104 -3.58 1.24 -14.71
N ALA A 105 -2.61 1.78 -13.98
CA ALA A 105 -2.39 3.22 -13.86
C ALA A 105 -2.11 3.86 -15.23
N ALA A 106 -1.20 3.27 -16.02
CA ALA A 106 -0.91 3.73 -17.37
C ALA A 106 -2.14 3.65 -18.31
N SER A 107 -2.95 2.59 -18.19
CA SER A 107 -4.17 2.42 -18.97
C SER A 107 -5.19 3.52 -18.69
N LEU A 108 -5.48 3.80 -17.40
CA LEU A 108 -6.42 4.86 -17.01
C LEU A 108 -5.85 6.27 -17.29
N GLY A 109 -4.52 6.44 -17.20
CA GLY A 109 -3.86 7.68 -17.58
C GLY A 109 -4.10 8.08 -19.03
N LYS A 110 -4.23 7.10 -19.95
CA LYS A 110 -4.52 7.35 -21.37
C LYS A 110 -5.90 7.98 -21.62
N GLU A 111 -6.82 7.85 -20.69
CA GLU A 111 -8.14 8.48 -20.78
C GLU A 111 -8.08 10.02 -20.62
N ALA A 112 -7.04 10.51 -19.94
CA ALA A 112 -6.85 11.94 -19.67
C ALA A 112 -5.81 12.61 -20.61
N GLY A 113 -4.92 11.83 -21.26
CA GLY A 113 -3.91 12.37 -22.14
C GLY A 113 -2.89 11.35 -22.64
N LYS A 114 -1.81 11.84 -23.23
CA LYS A 114 -0.75 10.99 -23.78
C LYS A 114 0.04 10.34 -22.64
N VAL A 115 0.23 9.03 -22.72
CA VAL A 115 1.03 8.23 -21.77
C VAL A 115 2.20 7.59 -22.51
N ASN A 116 3.40 7.76 -21.96
CA ASN A 116 4.60 7.08 -22.38
C ASN A 116 4.91 5.98 -21.34
N VAL A 117 5.04 4.73 -21.77
CA VAL A 117 5.54 3.62 -20.93
C VAL A 117 7.05 3.62 -21.03
N VAL A 118 7.73 4.08 -19.97
CA VAL A 118 9.19 4.27 -19.96
C VAL A 118 9.94 2.95 -19.95
N ALA A 119 9.41 1.94 -19.30
CA ALA A 119 9.89 0.56 -19.32
C ALA A 119 8.80 -0.38 -18.83
N THR A 120 8.90 -1.65 -19.22
CA THR A 120 7.99 -2.71 -18.74
C THR A 120 8.71 -4.06 -18.67
N SER A 121 8.35 -4.89 -17.71
CA SER A 121 8.76 -6.29 -17.60
C SER A 121 7.64 -7.27 -17.99
N GLU A 122 6.65 -6.82 -18.77
CA GLU A 122 5.49 -7.63 -19.18
C GLU A 122 5.91 -8.91 -19.93
N ALA A 123 6.95 -8.83 -20.77
CA ALA A 123 7.46 -9.97 -21.53
C ALA A 123 7.97 -11.12 -20.65
N SER A 124 8.40 -10.83 -19.41
CA SER A 124 8.81 -11.80 -18.40
C SER A 124 7.72 -12.04 -17.33
N ASN A 125 6.45 -11.77 -17.65
CA ASN A 125 5.32 -11.87 -16.73
C ASN A 125 5.51 -11.08 -15.43
N PHE A 126 6.14 -9.91 -15.53
CA PHE A 126 6.39 -9.02 -14.40
C PHE A 126 7.13 -9.68 -13.22
N ASP A 127 8.13 -10.50 -13.51
CA ASP A 127 8.94 -11.17 -12.50
C ASP A 127 9.99 -10.27 -11.82
N HIS A 128 10.10 -9.02 -12.25
CA HIS A 128 10.98 -7.97 -11.69
C HIS A 128 10.45 -6.57 -11.98
N SER A 129 10.95 -5.58 -11.26
CA SER A 129 10.78 -4.17 -11.61
C SER A 129 11.91 -3.74 -12.57
N PRO A 130 11.59 -3.10 -13.72
CA PRO A 130 12.62 -2.56 -14.60
C PRO A 130 13.55 -1.59 -13.87
N THR A 131 14.86 -1.66 -14.15
CA THR A 131 15.88 -0.86 -13.51
C THR A 131 16.12 0.47 -14.26
N PRO A 132 16.77 1.49 -13.63
CA PRO A 132 16.93 2.83 -14.20
C PRO A 132 17.62 2.87 -15.57
N ASP A 133 18.51 1.93 -15.86
CA ASP A 133 19.19 1.80 -17.14
C ASP A 133 18.24 1.42 -18.30
N GLN A 134 17.09 0.87 -17.98
CA GLN A 134 16.04 0.48 -18.96
C GLN A 134 15.03 1.61 -19.20
N TRP A 135 15.01 2.66 -18.37
CA TRP A 135 13.99 3.70 -18.44
C TRP A 135 14.23 4.69 -19.60
N LYS A 136 13.23 4.82 -20.45
CA LYS A 136 13.22 5.80 -21.56
C LYS A 136 12.31 6.97 -21.18
N LEU A 137 12.82 7.85 -20.32
CA LEU A 137 12.08 9.02 -19.85
C LEU A 137 11.89 10.04 -20.98
N ASN A 138 10.73 10.69 -20.99
CA ASN A 138 10.47 11.86 -21.80
C ASN A 138 10.76 13.12 -20.98
N ALA A 139 11.73 13.93 -21.39
CA ALA A 139 12.12 15.14 -20.68
C ALA A 139 10.97 16.16 -20.53
N ASP A 140 9.99 16.14 -21.45
CA ASP A 140 8.84 17.04 -21.45
C ASP A 140 7.59 16.44 -20.78
N ALA A 141 7.73 15.31 -20.09
CA ALA A 141 6.64 14.71 -19.35
C ALA A 141 6.20 15.58 -18.17
N ASP A 142 4.89 15.77 -18.00
CA ASP A 142 4.35 16.53 -16.89
C ASP A 142 4.66 15.91 -15.52
N TYR A 143 4.72 14.56 -15.48
CA TYR A 143 5.15 13.79 -14.31
C TYR A 143 5.63 12.38 -14.70
N PHE A 144 6.32 11.73 -13.75
CA PHE A 144 6.66 10.31 -13.82
C PHE A 144 5.94 9.53 -12.73
N HIS A 145 5.13 8.55 -13.12
CA HIS A 145 4.36 7.70 -12.20
C HIS A 145 5.02 6.32 -12.04
N VAL A 146 5.13 5.86 -10.79
CA VAL A 146 5.64 4.53 -10.45
C VAL A 146 4.75 3.87 -9.38
N CYS A 147 4.66 2.54 -9.43
CA CYS A 147 4.17 1.73 -8.33
C CYS A 147 5.38 1.19 -7.55
N SER A 148 5.51 1.56 -6.29
CA SER A 148 6.71 1.25 -5.50
C SER A 148 6.77 -0.21 -5.05
N ASN A 149 5.61 -0.90 -4.97
CA ASN A 149 5.50 -2.32 -4.64
C ASN A 149 4.34 -2.96 -5.38
N GLU A 150 4.64 -3.91 -6.26
CA GLU A 150 3.65 -4.62 -7.04
C GLU A 150 3.05 -5.80 -6.27
N THR A 151 1.88 -5.55 -5.68
CA THR A 151 1.16 -6.48 -4.79
C THR A 151 0.88 -7.85 -5.41
N VAL A 152 0.66 -7.89 -6.72
CA VAL A 152 0.28 -9.10 -7.47
C VAL A 152 1.51 -9.96 -7.77
N HIS A 153 2.62 -9.32 -8.13
CA HIS A 153 3.82 -9.99 -8.60
C HIS A 153 4.90 -10.16 -7.51
N GLY A 154 4.78 -9.43 -6.39
CA GLY A 154 5.61 -9.62 -5.20
C GLY A 154 6.99 -8.98 -5.26
N HIS A 155 7.21 -8.00 -6.13
CA HIS A 155 8.46 -7.23 -6.18
C HIS A 155 8.25 -5.77 -5.81
N ARG A 156 9.34 -5.09 -5.47
CA ARG A 156 9.36 -3.68 -5.06
C ARG A 156 10.47 -2.92 -5.78
N LEU A 157 10.33 -1.59 -5.82
CA LEU A 157 11.42 -0.70 -6.22
C LEU A 157 12.52 -0.73 -5.16
N VAL A 158 13.76 -0.97 -5.61
CA VAL A 158 14.98 -0.88 -4.80
C VAL A 158 15.63 0.48 -5.01
N GLN A 159 15.64 0.97 -6.25
CA GLN A 159 16.17 2.26 -6.61
C GLN A 159 15.05 3.24 -6.91
N TRP A 160 15.04 4.38 -6.19
CA TRP A 160 14.04 5.41 -6.38
C TRP A 160 14.37 6.29 -7.60
N PRO A 161 13.37 6.55 -8.48
CA PRO A 161 13.56 7.47 -9.57
C PRO A 161 13.86 8.89 -9.08
N LYS A 162 14.77 9.58 -9.75
CA LYS A 162 14.98 11.02 -9.58
C LYS A 162 14.24 11.75 -10.69
N HIS A 163 13.11 12.35 -10.34
CA HIS A 163 12.30 13.13 -11.27
C HIS A 163 11.64 14.30 -10.51
N PRO A 164 11.62 15.53 -11.06
CA PRO A 164 11.09 16.71 -10.35
C PRO A 164 9.61 16.55 -9.96
N ASN A 165 8.85 15.84 -10.76
CA ASN A 165 7.43 15.56 -10.52
C ASN A 165 7.20 14.04 -10.41
N LEU A 166 7.92 13.37 -9.49
CA LEU A 166 7.71 11.95 -9.23
C LEU A 166 6.40 11.75 -8.48
N ILE A 167 5.53 10.87 -9.00
CA ILE A 167 4.28 10.45 -8.38
C ILE A 167 4.34 8.96 -8.08
N VAL A 168 4.07 8.59 -6.83
CA VAL A 168 4.25 7.22 -6.34
C VAL A 168 2.95 6.63 -5.83
N ASP A 169 2.52 5.51 -6.42
CA ASP A 169 1.59 4.59 -5.77
C ASP A 169 2.37 3.72 -4.78
N ALA A 170 2.22 4.02 -3.50
CA ALA A 170 2.84 3.26 -2.42
C ALA A 170 1.82 2.39 -1.64
N SER A 171 0.64 2.15 -2.18
CA SER A 171 -0.48 1.53 -1.46
C SER A 171 -0.12 0.26 -0.71
N SER A 172 0.74 -0.59 -1.25
CA SER A 172 1.06 -1.88 -0.62
C SER A 172 2.35 -1.90 0.19
N GLU A 173 3.07 -0.79 0.28
CA GLU A 173 4.26 -0.72 1.14
C GLU A 173 4.36 0.58 1.96
N PHE A 174 3.42 1.50 1.82
CA PHE A 174 3.51 2.80 2.48
C PHE A 174 3.63 2.65 4.00
N MET A 175 4.55 3.40 4.60
CA MET A 175 4.90 3.31 6.03
C MET A 175 5.41 1.92 6.49
N SER A 176 5.93 1.10 5.59
CA SER A 176 6.58 -0.16 5.94
C SER A 176 8.09 -0.03 6.15
N ARG A 177 8.66 1.06 5.68
CA ARG A 177 10.08 1.42 5.73
C ARG A 177 10.25 2.94 5.56
N PRO A 178 11.42 3.53 5.82
CA PRO A 178 11.73 4.89 5.40
C PRO A 178 11.43 5.09 3.91
N HIS A 179 10.77 6.19 3.58
CA HIS A 179 10.29 6.49 2.23
C HIS A 179 10.73 7.93 1.87
N PRO A 180 11.26 8.18 0.66
CA PRO A 180 11.69 9.52 0.24
C PRO A 180 10.48 10.40 -0.14
N ALA A 181 9.44 10.43 0.70
CA ALA A 181 8.22 11.18 0.44
C ALA A 181 8.45 12.67 0.27
N SER A 182 9.44 13.23 0.96
CA SER A 182 9.84 14.64 0.86
C SER A 182 10.45 15.03 -0.51
N GLU A 183 10.95 14.04 -1.27
CA GLU A 183 11.52 14.25 -2.60
C GLU A 183 10.47 14.05 -3.72
N CYS A 184 9.30 13.49 -3.39
CA CYS A 184 8.24 13.21 -4.35
C CYS A 184 7.33 14.42 -4.55
N ALA A 185 6.81 14.59 -5.76
CA ALA A 185 5.74 15.54 -6.03
C ALA A 185 4.40 15.07 -5.42
N MET A 186 4.18 13.75 -5.42
CA MET A 186 3.03 13.14 -4.78
C MET A 186 3.33 11.70 -4.38
N VAL A 187 2.82 11.30 -3.21
CA VAL A 187 2.74 9.90 -2.80
C VAL A 187 1.31 9.62 -2.39
N TYR A 188 0.74 8.50 -2.82
CA TYR A 188 -0.59 8.12 -2.38
C TYR A 188 -0.65 6.63 -2.02
N ALA A 189 -1.60 6.32 -1.14
CA ALA A 189 -1.81 4.96 -0.66
C ALA A 189 -3.28 4.71 -0.32
N GLY A 190 -3.86 3.66 -0.92
CA GLY A 190 -5.12 3.13 -0.44
C GLY A 190 -4.94 2.51 0.95
N SER A 191 -5.74 2.94 1.93
CA SER A 191 -5.53 2.58 3.34
C SER A 191 -5.70 1.09 3.64
N GLN A 192 -6.53 0.38 2.87
CA GLN A 192 -6.94 -1.01 3.13
C GLN A 192 -5.81 -2.05 3.12
N LYS A 193 -4.59 -1.66 2.79
CA LYS A 193 -3.43 -2.57 2.79
C LYS A 193 -2.63 -2.42 4.07
N ASN A 194 -1.94 -1.30 4.24
CA ASN A 194 -0.95 -1.13 5.31
C ASN A 194 -1.35 -0.12 6.38
N LEU A 195 -2.38 0.68 6.15
CA LEU A 195 -2.70 1.86 6.96
C LEU A 195 -4.02 1.81 7.73
N GLY A 196 -5.00 1.03 7.27
CA GLY A 196 -6.33 1.10 7.88
C GLY A 196 -7.40 0.32 7.10
N PRO A 197 -8.68 0.70 7.23
CA PRO A 197 -9.78 0.07 6.50
C PRO A 197 -9.84 0.58 5.06
N SER A 198 -10.68 -0.05 4.23
CA SER A 198 -11.04 0.48 2.91
C SER A 198 -11.84 1.78 3.01
N GLY A 199 -11.84 2.56 1.92
CA GLY A 199 -12.64 3.77 1.79
C GLY A 199 -11.89 5.08 1.98
N VAL A 200 -10.61 5.03 2.38
CA VAL A 200 -9.71 6.20 2.48
C VAL A 200 -8.52 6.03 1.56
N VAL A 201 -8.13 7.08 0.88
CA VAL A 201 -6.83 7.21 0.23
C VAL A 201 -6.06 8.32 0.93
N LEU A 202 -4.92 7.97 1.51
CA LEU A 202 -3.96 8.94 2.00
C LEU A 202 -3.18 9.50 0.81
N VAL A 203 -3.16 10.81 0.67
CA VAL A 203 -2.40 11.50 -0.39
C VAL A 203 -1.48 12.53 0.25
N ILE A 204 -0.22 12.49 -0.11
CA ILE A 204 0.77 13.50 0.24
C ILE A 204 1.11 14.23 -1.06
N VAL A 205 0.89 15.52 -1.09
CA VAL A 205 1.10 16.33 -2.29
C VAL A 205 1.98 17.53 -1.99
N ARG A 206 3.01 17.73 -2.79
CA ARG A 206 3.89 18.88 -2.68
C ARG A 206 3.18 20.15 -3.19
N LYS A 207 3.25 21.24 -2.42
CA LYS A 207 2.45 22.45 -2.66
C LYS A 207 2.72 23.12 -4.01
N ASP A 208 3.92 22.95 -4.58
CA ASP A 208 4.26 23.45 -5.90
C ASP A 208 3.55 22.73 -7.07
N MET A 209 2.81 21.65 -6.77
CA MET A 209 1.96 20.99 -7.74
C MET A 209 0.63 21.71 -7.95
N TYR A 210 0.14 22.48 -6.97
CA TYR A 210 -1.16 23.16 -7.08
C TYR A 210 -1.26 24.15 -8.25
N PRO A 211 -0.25 25.00 -8.52
CA PRO A 211 -0.28 25.87 -9.70
C PRO A 211 -0.25 25.12 -11.04
N LYS A 212 0.21 23.85 -11.04
CA LYS A 212 0.23 22.97 -12.21
C LYS A 212 -1.08 22.21 -12.42
N GLN A 213 -2.03 22.34 -11.51
CA GLN A 213 -3.29 21.62 -11.60
C GLN A 213 -4.21 22.22 -12.66
N LYS A 214 -4.77 21.36 -13.51
CA LYS A 214 -5.83 21.76 -14.46
C LYS A 214 -7.15 22.00 -13.74
N LYS A 215 -8.05 22.71 -14.38
CA LYS A 215 -9.44 22.78 -13.93
C LYS A 215 -10.08 21.40 -14.04
N THR A 216 -10.52 20.87 -12.93
CA THR A 216 -11.23 19.59 -12.86
C THR A 216 -12.74 19.78 -13.04
N PRO A 217 -13.48 18.73 -13.47
CA PRO A 217 -14.94 18.78 -13.58
C PRO A 217 -15.66 19.06 -12.26
N SER A 218 -15.03 18.74 -11.13
CA SER A 218 -15.57 18.95 -9.79
C SER A 218 -14.45 19.30 -8.80
N LYS A 219 -14.75 20.19 -7.86
CA LYS A 219 -13.87 20.48 -6.72
C LYS A 219 -13.51 19.23 -5.90
N LEU A 220 -14.37 18.23 -5.88
CA LEU A 220 -14.11 16.95 -5.20
C LEU A 220 -12.90 16.20 -5.76
N TRP A 221 -12.50 16.48 -6.99
CA TRP A 221 -11.35 15.86 -7.65
C TRP A 221 -10.14 16.79 -7.78
N SER A 222 -10.24 17.98 -7.22
CA SER A 222 -9.17 18.97 -7.16
C SER A 222 -8.35 18.78 -5.88
N PHE A 223 -7.06 18.48 -6.01
CA PHE A 223 -6.16 18.36 -4.85
C PHE A 223 -6.03 19.69 -4.10
N LYS A 224 -6.02 20.82 -4.83
CA LYS A 224 -5.96 22.16 -4.21
C LYS A 224 -7.19 22.45 -3.38
N ASP A 225 -8.40 22.22 -3.94
CA ASP A 225 -9.63 22.44 -3.17
C ASP A 225 -9.73 21.49 -1.97
N MET A 226 -9.29 20.22 -2.11
CA MET A 226 -9.21 19.29 -0.98
C MET A 226 -8.26 19.80 0.11
N ALA A 227 -7.10 20.33 -0.26
CA ALA A 227 -6.14 20.90 0.70
C ALA A 227 -6.71 22.13 1.42
N ASP A 228 -7.29 23.08 0.69
CA ASP A 228 -7.89 24.28 1.25
C ASP A 228 -9.03 24.01 2.23
N ASN A 229 -9.67 22.87 2.13
CA ASN A 229 -10.76 22.42 3.00
C ASN A 229 -10.35 21.29 3.97
N LYS A 230 -9.06 21.06 4.21
CA LYS A 230 -8.56 19.97 5.09
C LYS A 230 -9.23 18.61 4.79
N SER A 231 -9.41 18.29 3.53
CA SER A 231 -10.08 17.06 3.04
C SER A 231 -11.60 16.98 3.34
N MET A 232 -12.23 18.08 3.76
CA MET A 232 -13.62 18.11 4.21
C MET A 232 -14.54 18.94 3.28
N ILE A 233 -14.32 18.89 1.97
CA ILE A 233 -15.26 19.48 0.99
C ILE A 233 -16.64 18.83 1.12
N ASN A 234 -16.67 17.52 1.31
CA ASN A 234 -17.84 16.71 1.64
C ASN A 234 -17.55 15.91 2.92
N THR A 235 -18.54 15.20 3.44
CA THR A 235 -18.35 14.35 4.62
C THR A 235 -17.34 13.25 4.34
N PRO A 236 -16.17 13.24 5.00
CA PRO A 236 -15.17 12.21 4.82
C PRO A 236 -15.58 10.91 5.55
N PRO A 237 -14.92 9.78 5.29
CA PRO A 237 -15.12 8.54 6.05
C PRO A 237 -14.50 8.68 7.47
N THR A 238 -15.20 9.36 8.37
CA THR A 238 -14.71 9.78 9.70
C THR A 238 -14.09 8.65 10.48
N PHE A 239 -14.76 7.51 10.58
CA PHE A 239 -14.26 6.33 11.28
C PHE A 239 -13.00 5.74 10.60
N GLY A 240 -12.94 5.77 9.26
CA GLY A 240 -11.75 5.34 8.52
C GLY A 240 -10.52 6.20 8.82
N VAL A 241 -10.69 7.53 8.87
CA VAL A 241 -9.61 8.47 9.22
C VAL A 241 -9.18 8.28 10.68
N TYR A 242 -10.12 8.01 11.59
CA TYR A 242 -9.78 7.69 12.98
C TYR A 242 -8.93 6.42 13.09
N ILE A 243 -9.26 5.36 12.37
CA ILE A 243 -8.44 4.13 12.37
C ILE A 243 -7.05 4.39 11.79
N LEU A 244 -6.91 5.26 10.77
CA LEU A 244 -5.60 5.67 10.27
C LEU A 244 -4.79 6.38 11.38
N LEU A 245 -5.41 7.29 12.12
CA LEU A 245 -4.76 7.96 13.26
C LEU A 245 -4.26 6.93 14.29
N GLU A 246 -5.10 5.97 14.70
CA GLU A 246 -4.69 4.93 15.63
C GLU A 246 -3.56 4.05 15.06
N THR A 247 -3.57 3.82 13.75
CA THR A 247 -2.47 3.10 13.08
C THR A 247 -1.17 3.91 13.11
N PHE A 248 -1.21 5.23 12.92
CA PHE A 248 -0.01 6.07 13.04
C PHE A 248 0.55 6.06 14.48
N ARG A 249 -0.31 6.17 15.49
CA ARG A 249 0.08 6.02 16.91
C ARG A 249 0.73 4.67 17.18
N TRP A 250 0.15 3.61 16.62
CA TRP A 250 0.71 2.26 16.72
C TRP A 250 2.08 2.15 16.03
N LEU A 251 2.25 2.71 14.82
CA LEU A 251 3.54 2.73 14.11
C LEU A 251 4.63 3.44 14.91
N GLU A 252 4.33 4.57 15.54
CA GLU A 252 5.26 5.28 16.41
C GLU A 252 5.68 4.41 17.61
N ALA A 253 4.72 3.74 18.25
CA ALA A 253 4.98 2.81 19.35
C ALA A 253 5.83 1.58 18.94
N GLN A 254 5.83 1.21 17.63
CA GLN A 254 6.69 0.15 17.09
C GLN A 254 8.11 0.64 16.71
N GLY A 255 8.49 1.86 17.07
CA GLY A 255 9.79 2.46 16.73
C GLY A 255 9.80 3.18 15.38
N GLY A 256 8.64 3.63 14.91
CA GLY A 256 8.48 4.34 13.66
C GLY A 256 8.85 3.51 12.42
N LEU A 257 9.17 4.19 11.33
CA LEU A 257 9.44 3.52 10.06
C LEU A 257 10.70 2.64 10.09
N ALA A 258 11.73 3.04 10.84
CA ALA A 258 12.96 2.25 10.97
C ALA A 258 12.76 0.96 11.78
N GLY A 259 11.97 1.02 12.85
CA GLY A 259 11.55 -0.16 13.62
C GLY A 259 10.71 -1.11 12.77
N MET A 260 9.78 -0.55 12.01
CA MET A 260 8.91 -1.30 11.13
C MET A 260 9.67 -1.99 9.99
N GLU A 261 10.65 -1.33 9.39
CA GLU A 261 11.51 -1.94 8.36
C GLU A 261 12.22 -3.19 8.85
N LYS A 262 12.84 -3.12 10.05
CA LYS A 262 13.52 -4.27 10.68
C LYS A 262 12.55 -5.42 10.92
N ARG A 263 11.36 -5.11 11.48
CA ARG A 263 10.31 -6.10 11.72
C ARG A 263 9.84 -6.76 10.41
N ASN A 264 9.61 -5.97 9.37
CA ASN A 264 9.16 -6.45 8.07
C ASN A 264 10.23 -7.29 7.37
N ALA A 265 11.50 -6.90 7.45
CA ALA A 265 12.61 -7.71 6.93
C ALA A 265 12.70 -9.07 7.61
N THR A 266 12.55 -9.12 8.94
CA THR A 266 12.52 -10.38 9.71
C THR A 266 11.37 -11.29 9.23
N LYS A 267 10.16 -10.77 9.11
CA LYS A 267 8.98 -11.51 8.64
C LYS A 267 9.17 -12.06 7.23
N ALA A 268 9.62 -11.22 6.30
CA ALA A 268 9.86 -11.60 4.92
C ALA A 268 10.92 -12.71 4.82
N LYS A 269 12.02 -12.56 5.57
CA LYS A 269 13.09 -13.54 5.59
C LYS A 269 12.62 -14.94 5.99
N LEU A 270 11.74 -15.07 6.98
CA LEU A 270 11.19 -16.36 7.43
C LEU A 270 10.54 -17.13 6.28
N ILE A 271 9.75 -16.44 5.46
CA ILE A 271 9.01 -17.08 4.35
C ILE A 271 9.94 -17.30 3.15
N TYR A 272 10.81 -16.33 2.81
CA TYR A 272 11.76 -16.50 1.72
C TYR A 272 12.79 -17.62 2.00
N ASP A 273 13.24 -17.77 3.25
CA ASP A 273 14.09 -18.89 3.65
C ASP A 273 13.37 -20.25 3.45
N ALA A 274 12.06 -20.31 3.76
CA ALA A 274 11.28 -21.53 3.54
C ALA A 274 11.11 -21.84 2.03
N ILE A 275 11.02 -20.83 1.18
CA ILE A 275 10.99 -20.98 -0.28
C ILE A 275 12.36 -21.44 -0.79
N ASP A 276 13.41 -20.71 -0.47
CA ASP A 276 14.75 -20.90 -1.03
C ASP A 276 15.40 -22.23 -0.58
N ASN A 277 15.04 -22.72 0.62
CA ASN A 277 15.55 -24.00 1.16
C ASN A 277 14.62 -25.21 0.91
N SER A 278 13.63 -25.07 0.03
CA SER A 278 12.65 -26.14 -0.25
C SER A 278 13.11 -27.16 -1.31
N ASN A 279 14.38 -27.15 -1.72
CA ASN A 279 14.91 -27.98 -2.81
C ASN A 279 14.07 -27.89 -4.10
N GLY A 280 13.51 -26.67 -4.37
CA GLY A 280 12.72 -26.41 -5.57
C GLY A 280 11.24 -26.79 -5.48
N PHE A 281 10.77 -27.30 -4.35
CA PHE A 281 9.35 -27.55 -4.13
C PHE A 281 8.52 -26.25 -4.21
N TYR A 282 9.00 -25.19 -3.56
CA TYR A 282 8.45 -23.84 -3.74
C TYR A 282 9.32 -23.04 -4.72
N LYS A 283 8.69 -22.41 -5.69
CA LYS A 283 9.37 -21.53 -6.66
C LYS A 283 8.91 -20.09 -6.45
N GLY A 284 9.79 -19.22 -5.95
CA GLY A 284 9.53 -17.79 -5.89
C GLY A 284 9.29 -17.20 -7.28
N THR A 285 8.36 -16.26 -7.41
CA THR A 285 8.01 -15.66 -8.71
C THR A 285 8.90 -14.50 -9.11
N VAL A 286 9.63 -13.91 -8.16
CA VAL A 286 10.51 -12.76 -8.40
C VAL A 286 11.91 -13.25 -8.75
N SER A 287 12.38 -12.92 -9.96
CA SER A 287 13.67 -13.35 -10.50
C SER A 287 14.85 -12.67 -9.82
N ASN A 288 14.76 -11.35 -9.56
CA ASN A 288 15.78 -10.60 -8.84
C ASN A 288 15.47 -10.61 -7.33
N LYS A 289 16.26 -11.35 -6.55
CA LYS A 289 16.06 -11.51 -5.11
C LYS A 289 16.12 -10.18 -4.32
N GLU A 290 16.87 -9.19 -4.76
CA GLU A 290 16.96 -7.87 -4.11
C GLU A 290 15.64 -7.10 -4.22
N GLN A 291 14.88 -7.35 -5.29
CA GLN A 291 13.58 -6.74 -5.53
C GLN A 291 12.42 -7.46 -4.83
N ARG A 292 12.67 -8.55 -4.13
CA ARG A 292 11.62 -9.26 -3.38
C ARG A 292 10.89 -8.34 -2.41
N SER A 293 9.56 -8.33 -2.47
CA SER A 293 8.73 -7.52 -1.60
C SER A 293 8.80 -8.01 -0.15
N HIS A 294 8.90 -7.08 0.81
CA HIS A 294 8.73 -7.40 2.23
C HIS A 294 7.26 -7.36 2.68
N MET A 295 6.35 -7.04 1.73
CA MET A 295 4.91 -6.92 2.01
C MET A 295 4.09 -8.06 1.37
N ASN A 296 4.48 -8.51 0.18
CA ASN A 296 3.73 -9.50 -0.58
C ASN A 296 4.70 -10.56 -1.12
N VAL A 297 4.75 -11.70 -0.45
CA VAL A 297 5.59 -12.83 -0.87
C VAL A 297 4.79 -13.73 -1.79
N THR A 298 5.29 -13.93 -3.01
CA THR A 298 4.63 -14.72 -4.06
C THR A 298 5.48 -15.93 -4.47
N TYR A 299 4.82 -17.09 -4.58
CA TYR A 299 5.48 -18.32 -4.96
C TYR A 299 4.49 -19.36 -5.54
N ARG A 300 5.01 -20.38 -6.18
CA ARG A 300 4.24 -21.47 -6.79
C ARG A 300 4.63 -22.81 -6.18
N LEU A 301 3.68 -23.72 -6.15
CA LEU A 301 3.87 -25.13 -5.86
C LEU A 301 3.99 -25.92 -7.18
N PRO A 302 4.38 -27.22 -7.13
CA PRO A 302 4.56 -28.03 -8.33
C PRO A 302 3.30 -28.20 -9.18
N SER A 303 2.10 -28.15 -8.57
CA SER A 303 0.83 -28.23 -9.29
C SER A 303 -0.26 -27.36 -8.66
N GLU A 304 -1.34 -27.11 -9.41
CA GLU A 304 -2.51 -26.38 -8.90
C GLU A 304 -3.28 -27.21 -7.86
N GLU A 305 -3.31 -28.54 -7.96
CA GLU A 305 -3.91 -29.42 -6.96
C GLU A 305 -3.21 -29.27 -5.62
N LEU A 306 -1.87 -29.27 -5.62
CA LEU A 306 -1.07 -29.03 -4.41
C LEU A 306 -1.28 -27.61 -3.87
N THR A 307 -1.44 -26.63 -4.75
CA THR A 307 -1.76 -25.24 -4.37
C THR A 307 -3.10 -25.16 -3.65
N ASP A 308 -4.14 -25.80 -4.18
CA ASP A 308 -5.47 -25.82 -3.57
C ASP A 308 -5.48 -26.60 -2.23
N GLU A 309 -4.76 -27.72 -2.15
CA GLU A 309 -4.58 -28.49 -0.91
C GLU A 309 -3.86 -27.66 0.15
N PHE A 310 -2.76 -26.98 -0.25
CA PHE A 310 -2.01 -26.07 0.62
C PHE A 310 -2.90 -25.01 1.23
N VAL A 311 -3.67 -24.27 0.40
CA VAL A 311 -4.56 -23.20 0.85
C VAL A 311 -5.63 -23.72 1.81
N LYS A 312 -6.26 -24.86 1.47
CA LYS A 312 -7.30 -25.49 2.33
C LYS A 312 -6.72 -25.92 3.68
N THR A 313 -5.54 -26.53 3.66
CA THR A 313 -4.90 -27.04 4.88
C THR A 313 -4.37 -25.90 5.75
N ALA A 314 -3.79 -24.87 5.16
CA ALA A 314 -3.37 -23.66 5.86
C ALA A 314 -4.56 -22.98 6.57
N ALA A 315 -5.71 -22.88 5.89
CA ALA A 315 -6.92 -22.27 6.46
C ALA A 315 -7.42 -23.03 7.69
N LYS A 316 -7.36 -24.38 7.69
CA LYS A 316 -7.69 -25.21 8.87
C LYS A 316 -6.74 -24.97 10.05
N ASN A 317 -5.53 -24.48 9.79
CA ASN A 317 -4.55 -24.13 10.79
C ASN A 317 -4.54 -22.61 11.12
N GLY A 318 -5.63 -21.90 10.83
CA GLY A 318 -5.77 -20.48 11.16
C GLY A 318 -4.98 -19.51 10.26
N MET A 319 -4.47 -19.96 9.11
CA MET A 319 -3.76 -19.15 8.12
C MET A 319 -4.63 -18.98 6.88
N VAL A 320 -5.28 -17.82 6.75
CA VAL A 320 -6.33 -17.60 5.73
C VAL A 320 -5.85 -16.64 4.61
N ALA A 321 -6.56 -16.69 3.47
CA ALA A 321 -6.38 -15.80 2.31
C ALA A 321 -5.00 -15.88 1.63
N LEU A 322 -4.42 -17.09 1.54
CA LEU A 322 -3.11 -17.34 0.92
C LEU A 322 -3.17 -17.53 -0.61
N LYS A 323 -4.37 -17.77 -1.20
CA LYS A 323 -4.47 -18.00 -2.65
C LYS A 323 -3.96 -16.78 -3.43
N GLY A 324 -3.16 -17.03 -4.46
CA GLY A 324 -2.61 -15.99 -5.34
C GLY A 324 -3.68 -15.22 -6.11
N TYR A 325 -3.26 -14.17 -6.81
CA TYR A 325 -4.18 -13.35 -7.60
C TYR A 325 -4.80 -14.16 -8.74
N ARG A 326 -6.09 -13.93 -9.03
CA ARG A 326 -6.88 -14.77 -9.95
C ARG A 326 -6.22 -15.03 -11.31
N THR A 327 -5.53 -14.04 -11.88
CA THR A 327 -4.88 -14.15 -13.19
C THR A 327 -3.47 -14.70 -13.14
N VAL A 328 -2.84 -14.74 -11.95
CA VAL A 328 -1.44 -15.19 -11.77
C VAL A 328 -1.38 -16.59 -11.15
N GLY A 329 -2.33 -16.94 -10.28
CA GLY A 329 -2.33 -18.23 -9.57
C GLY A 329 -1.29 -18.31 -8.46
N GLY A 330 -0.99 -19.55 -8.03
CA GLY A 330 -0.03 -19.84 -6.97
C GLY A 330 -0.45 -19.31 -5.59
N ILE A 331 0.52 -18.98 -4.77
CA ILE A 331 0.35 -18.44 -3.40
C ILE A 331 0.81 -16.99 -3.33
N ARG A 332 0.09 -16.19 -2.56
CA ARG A 332 0.52 -14.86 -2.15
C ARG A 332 0.27 -14.67 -0.66
N ALA A 333 1.36 -14.62 0.11
CA ALA A 333 1.32 -14.27 1.51
C ALA A 333 1.54 -12.75 1.66
N SER A 334 0.48 -12.01 1.97
CA SER A 334 0.58 -10.57 2.27
C SER A 334 0.83 -10.38 3.76
N ILE A 335 2.02 -9.90 4.09
CA ILE A 335 2.56 -9.81 5.45
C ILE A 335 2.76 -8.36 5.89
N TYR A 336 1.80 -7.51 5.59
CA TYR A 336 1.82 -6.08 5.91
C TYR A 336 2.23 -5.79 7.37
N ASN A 337 2.41 -4.54 7.71
CA ASN A 337 2.90 -4.11 9.02
C ASN A 337 2.24 -4.81 10.20
N ALA A 338 0.91 -4.96 10.15
CA ALA A 338 0.11 -5.53 11.22
C ALA A 338 0.25 -7.07 11.39
N MET A 339 0.75 -7.79 10.37
CA MET A 339 1.01 -9.22 10.50
C MET A 339 2.08 -9.44 11.59
N PRO A 340 1.79 -10.21 12.64
CA PRO A 340 2.79 -10.51 13.66
C PRO A 340 3.88 -11.46 13.14
N VAL A 341 5.05 -11.43 13.76
CA VAL A 341 6.18 -12.33 13.41
C VAL A 341 5.76 -13.79 13.53
N GLU A 342 4.97 -14.11 14.54
CA GLU A 342 4.42 -15.43 14.85
C GLU A 342 3.59 -16.00 13.68
N GLY A 343 2.84 -15.12 12.98
CA GLY A 343 2.08 -15.51 11.79
C GLY A 343 2.99 -15.94 10.63
N CYS A 344 4.10 -15.24 10.44
CA CYS A 344 5.09 -15.62 9.43
C CYS A 344 5.89 -16.87 9.83
N GLN A 345 6.17 -17.06 11.13
CA GLN A 345 6.78 -18.28 11.66
C GLN A 345 5.87 -19.49 11.46
N ALA A 346 4.57 -19.34 11.81
CA ALA A 346 3.58 -20.40 11.61
C ALA A 346 3.49 -20.81 10.13
N LEU A 347 3.45 -19.84 9.21
CA LEU A 347 3.43 -20.13 7.78
C LEU A 347 4.72 -20.81 7.31
N ALA A 348 5.89 -20.33 7.72
CA ALA A 348 7.17 -20.93 7.35
C ALA A 348 7.33 -22.37 7.87
N SER A 349 6.88 -22.64 9.10
CA SER A 349 6.86 -24.01 9.65
C SER A 349 5.88 -24.90 8.88
N PHE A 350 4.67 -24.41 8.62
CA PHE A 350 3.69 -25.13 7.82
C PHE A 350 4.21 -25.44 6.41
N MET A 351 4.89 -24.51 5.75
CA MET A 351 5.51 -24.72 4.43
C MET A 351 6.52 -25.88 4.47
N LYS A 352 7.40 -25.91 5.48
CA LYS A 352 8.39 -27.00 5.63
C LYS A 352 7.72 -28.36 5.80
N ASP A 353 6.73 -28.43 6.71
CA ASP A 353 5.98 -29.67 6.99
C ASP A 353 5.19 -30.15 5.77
N PHE A 354 4.57 -29.22 5.02
CA PHE A 354 3.80 -29.53 3.83
C PHE A 354 4.72 -30.09 2.72
N ALA A 355 5.85 -29.44 2.46
CA ALA A 355 6.82 -29.91 1.47
C ALA A 355 7.36 -31.31 1.83
N SER A 356 7.75 -31.55 3.08
CA SER A 356 8.28 -32.86 3.52
C SER A 356 7.30 -34.03 3.37
N LYS A 357 5.99 -33.73 3.35
CA LYS A 357 4.92 -34.75 3.17
C LYS A 357 4.55 -34.97 1.71
N LYS A 358 4.93 -34.07 0.81
CA LYS A 358 4.49 -34.04 -0.60
C LYS A 358 5.63 -34.12 -1.62
N SER A 359 6.88 -34.12 -1.14
CA SER A 359 8.11 -34.30 -1.96
C SER A 359 8.35 -35.75 -2.32
#